data_3d14c5d7607cd5f582d4e9cac8962d36
#
_entry.id   3d14c5d7607cd5f582d4e9cac8962d36
#
_cell.length_a   1.000
_cell.length_b   1.000
_cell.length_c   1.000
_cell.angle_alpha   90.00
_cell.angle_beta   90.00
_cell.angle_gamma   90.00
#
_symmetry.space_group_name_H-M   'P 1'
#
loop_
_entity.id
_entity.type
_entity.pdbx_description
1 polymer ?
#
loop_
_entity_poly.entity_id
_entity_poly.type
_entity_poly.pdbx_seq_one_letter_code
_entity_poly.pdbx_strand_id
1 'polypeptide(L)'
;MKTMWRKRKIMFAIGIAILIFIIWNLSWLVFVNFKYKPYTETVPKDKYGTYHIVGSEGYNFNVKKPDYLSLTGNLGSVAPDDICSLIIWPKVFGGYKYGLRIQDNSGGYDIMVDSNGNPIRLDSQSNEEFEKTVEIIQKNKVSIQKIFDKVKSQWDLS
;
A
#
# COMPACT_ATOMS: atom_id res chain seq x y z
N MET A 1 -23.18 -19.02 -47.82
CA MET A 1 -22.07 -18.03 -47.83
C MET A 1 -22.07 -17.03 -46.68
N LYS A 2 -23.22 -16.39 -46.32
CA LYS A 2 -23.31 -15.40 -45.21
C LYS A 2 -22.92 -15.94 -43.82
N THR A 3 -23.23 -17.21 -43.49
CA THR A 3 -22.97 -17.85 -42.19
C THR A 3 -21.45 -18.13 -41.94
N MET A 4 -20.72 -18.50 -42.97
CA MET A 4 -19.26 -18.72 -42.87
C MET A 4 -18.51 -17.41 -42.64
N TRP A 5 -18.91 -16.33 -43.27
CA TRP A 5 -18.30 -15.01 -43.10
C TRP A 5 -18.56 -14.43 -41.71
N ARG A 6 -19.76 -14.66 -41.15
CA ARG A 6 -20.11 -14.30 -39.77
C ARG A 6 -19.27 -15.06 -38.75
N LYS A 7 -19.08 -16.37 -38.93
CA LYS A 7 -18.23 -17.20 -38.06
C LYS A 7 -16.78 -16.71 -38.07
N ARG A 8 -16.20 -16.35 -39.23
CA ARG A 8 -14.84 -15.82 -39.32
C ARG A 8 -14.70 -14.49 -38.57
N LYS A 9 -15.66 -13.58 -38.68
CA LYS A 9 -15.65 -12.31 -37.92
C LYS A 9 -15.71 -12.54 -36.41
N ILE A 10 -16.53 -13.47 -35.94
CA ILE A 10 -16.62 -13.82 -34.52
C ILE A 10 -15.31 -14.42 -34.04
N MET A 11 -14.71 -15.35 -34.76
CA MET A 11 -13.41 -15.93 -34.40
C MET A 11 -12.30 -14.87 -34.36
N PHE A 12 -12.29 -13.94 -35.30
CA PHE A 12 -11.34 -12.82 -35.33
C PHE A 12 -11.54 -11.88 -34.11
N ALA A 13 -12.79 -11.54 -33.76
CA ALA A 13 -13.08 -10.74 -32.59
C ALA A 13 -12.65 -11.42 -31.27
N ILE A 14 -12.89 -12.73 -31.16
CA ILE A 14 -12.42 -13.55 -30.01
C ILE A 14 -10.89 -13.53 -29.94
N GLY A 15 -10.21 -13.72 -31.07
CA GLY A 15 -8.74 -13.67 -31.14
C GLY A 15 -8.18 -12.32 -30.67
N ILE A 16 -8.79 -11.20 -31.07
CA ILE A 16 -8.42 -9.86 -30.62
C ILE A 16 -8.65 -9.73 -29.09
N ALA A 17 -9.80 -10.19 -28.60
CA ALA A 17 -10.10 -10.11 -27.16
C ALA A 17 -9.09 -10.89 -26.31
N ILE A 18 -8.71 -12.09 -26.75
CA ILE A 18 -7.68 -12.89 -26.10
C ILE A 18 -6.32 -12.18 -26.14
N LEU A 19 -5.95 -11.59 -27.27
CA LEU A 19 -4.69 -10.87 -27.41
C LEU A 19 -4.64 -9.66 -26.46
N ILE A 20 -5.71 -8.86 -26.39
CA ILE A 20 -5.83 -7.74 -25.45
C ILE A 20 -5.71 -8.22 -24.01
N PHE A 21 -6.36 -9.32 -23.66
CA PHE A 21 -6.28 -9.91 -22.32
C PHE A 21 -4.85 -10.35 -21.97
N ILE A 22 -4.15 -10.97 -22.90
CA ILE A 22 -2.74 -11.38 -22.70
C ILE A 22 -1.85 -10.15 -22.50
N ILE A 23 -1.98 -9.14 -23.37
CA ILE A 23 -1.18 -7.89 -23.29
C ILE A 23 -1.44 -7.20 -21.94
N TRP A 24 -2.70 -7.11 -21.52
CA TRP A 24 -3.06 -6.51 -20.23
C TRP A 24 -2.39 -7.25 -19.06
N ASN A 25 -2.47 -8.58 -19.04
CA ASN A 25 -1.89 -9.38 -17.94
C ASN A 25 -0.37 -9.24 -17.88
N LEU A 26 0.30 -9.28 -19.04
CA LEU A 26 1.75 -9.10 -19.09
C LEU A 26 2.15 -7.69 -18.64
N SER A 27 1.45 -6.67 -19.12
CA SER A 27 1.70 -5.28 -18.74
C SER A 27 1.50 -5.05 -17.24
N TRP A 28 0.42 -5.61 -16.67
CA TRP A 28 0.15 -5.56 -15.24
C TRP A 28 1.26 -6.24 -14.43
N LEU A 29 1.67 -7.44 -14.84
CA LEU A 29 2.73 -8.20 -14.17
C LEU A 29 4.07 -7.44 -14.17
N VAL A 30 4.45 -6.89 -15.32
CA VAL A 30 5.67 -6.09 -15.48
C VAL A 30 5.60 -4.83 -14.60
N PHE A 31 4.49 -4.10 -14.67
CA PHE A 31 4.28 -2.89 -13.87
C PHE A 31 4.38 -3.16 -12.37
N VAL A 32 3.66 -4.18 -11.86
CA VAL A 32 3.67 -4.53 -10.43
C VAL A 32 5.06 -4.95 -9.97
N ASN A 33 5.73 -5.81 -10.75
CA ASN A 33 7.07 -6.25 -10.38
C ASN A 33 8.08 -5.11 -10.39
N PHE A 34 8.07 -4.25 -11.42
CA PHE A 34 8.97 -3.12 -11.51
C PHE A 34 8.75 -2.12 -10.37
N LYS A 35 7.48 -1.76 -10.11
CA LYS A 35 7.11 -0.77 -9.10
C LYS A 35 7.43 -1.23 -7.67
N TYR A 36 7.21 -2.52 -7.36
CA TYR A 36 7.39 -3.04 -6.01
C TYR A 36 8.77 -3.66 -5.77
N LYS A 37 9.62 -3.76 -6.81
CA LYS A 37 10.97 -4.28 -6.72
C LYS A 37 11.80 -3.60 -5.63
N PRO A 38 11.91 -2.25 -5.55
CA PRO A 38 12.74 -1.58 -4.54
C PRO A 38 12.35 -1.95 -3.11
N TYR A 39 11.06 -2.16 -2.85
CA TYR A 39 10.58 -2.50 -1.51
C TYR A 39 10.80 -3.98 -1.18
N THR A 40 10.60 -4.87 -2.17
CA THR A 40 10.72 -6.32 -1.97
C THR A 40 12.17 -6.80 -1.97
N GLU A 41 13.13 -6.02 -2.46
CA GLU A 41 14.55 -6.35 -2.35
C GLU A 41 15.09 -6.15 -0.93
N THR A 42 14.49 -5.25 -0.15
CA THR A 42 14.89 -4.97 1.23
C THR A 42 14.09 -5.77 2.26
N VAL A 43 13.00 -6.43 1.83
CA VAL A 43 12.14 -7.24 2.70
C VAL A 43 11.99 -8.63 2.07
N PRO A 44 12.75 -9.63 2.52
CA PRO A 44 12.74 -10.97 1.95
C PRO A 44 11.38 -11.65 2.16
N LYS A 45 11.10 -12.68 1.37
CA LYS A 45 9.96 -13.56 1.62
C LYS A 45 10.26 -14.48 2.79
N ASP A 46 9.28 -14.62 3.66
CA ASP A 46 9.27 -15.61 4.71
C ASP A 46 8.95 -17.03 4.17
N LYS A 47 8.89 -18.01 5.05
CA LYS A 47 8.55 -19.40 4.70
C LYS A 47 7.13 -19.59 4.14
N TYR A 48 6.26 -18.61 4.31
CA TYR A 48 4.89 -18.61 3.78
C TYR A 48 4.76 -17.84 2.47
N GLY A 49 5.87 -17.27 1.96
CA GLY A 49 5.90 -16.49 0.73
C GLY A 49 5.45 -15.03 0.89
N THR A 50 5.29 -14.57 2.14
CA THR A 50 4.95 -13.19 2.48
C THR A 50 6.23 -12.36 2.58
N TYR A 51 6.24 -11.15 2.02
CA TYR A 51 7.35 -10.23 2.23
C TYR A 51 7.24 -9.62 3.63
N HIS A 52 8.08 -10.12 4.54
CA HIS A 52 8.07 -9.72 5.94
C HIS A 52 9.45 -9.88 6.56
N ILE A 53 9.84 -8.90 7.38
CA ILE A 53 11.07 -8.94 8.17
C ILE A 53 10.86 -8.20 9.50
N VAL A 54 11.51 -8.70 10.54
CA VAL A 54 11.66 -8.00 11.82
C VAL A 54 13.03 -7.36 11.86
N GLY A 55 13.09 -6.03 11.93
CA GLY A 55 14.31 -5.27 12.05
C GLY A 55 14.99 -5.44 13.41
N SER A 56 16.25 -5.02 13.51
CA SER A 56 17.08 -5.17 14.72
C SER A 56 16.51 -4.50 15.98
N GLU A 57 15.67 -3.49 15.82
CA GLU A 57 15.00 -2.77 16.91
C GLU A 57 13.56 -3.27 17.16
N GLY A 58 13.16 -4.41 16.57
CA GLY A 58 11.85 -5.02 16.78
C GLY A 58 10.74 -4.44 15.90
N TYR A 59 11.03 -3.47 15.01
CA TYR A 59 10.04 -3.00 14.03
C TYR A 59 9.75 -4.09 13.00
N ASN A 60 8.47 -4.37 12.78
CA ASN A 60 8.04 -5.27 11.73
C ASN A 60 7.84 -4.50 10.42
N PHE A 61 8.41 -4.99 9.33
CA PHE A 61 8.21 -4.44 7.99
C PHE A 61 7.57 -5.47 7.08
N ASN A 62 6.57 -5.07 6.31
CA ASN A 62 5.92 -5.93 5.36
C ASN A 62 5.65 -5.21 4.03
N VAL A 63 5.59 -5.99 2.94
CA VAL A 63 5.24 -5.48 1.62
C VAL A 63 4.14 -6.36 1.04
N LYS A 64 2.98 -5.78 0.80
CA LYS A 64 1.90 -6.41 0.04
C LYS A 64 1.89 -5.86 -1.37
N LYS A 65 2.27 -6.69 -2.35
CA LYS A 65 2.06 -6.35 -3.77
C LYS A 65 0.57 -6.24 -4.08
N PRO A 66 0.18 -5.48 -5.12
CA PRO A 66 -1.20 -5.42 -5.58
C PRO A 66 -1.78 -6.81 -5.84
N ASP A 67 -3.03 -7.01 -5.42
CA ASP A 67 -3.83 -8.16 -5.83
C ASP A 67 -4.12 -8.07 -7.33
N TYR A 68 -4.48 -9.21 -7.96
CA TYR A 68 -4.79 -9.27 -9.40
C TYR A 68 -5.78 -8.19 -9.84
N LEU A 69 -5.47 -7.51 -10.92
CA LEU A 69 -6.17 -6.34 -11.48
C LEU A 69 -6.12 -5.06 -10.62
N SER A 70 -5.55 -5.09 -9.41
CA SER A 70 -5.24 -3.88 -8.65
C SER A 70 -3.91 -3.29 -9.12
N LEU A 71 -3.77 -1.98 -9.01
CA LEU A 71 -2.51 -1.27 -9.31
C LEU A 71 -1.82 -0.75 -8.04
N THR A 72 -2.46 -0.93 -6.89
CA THR A 72 -1.94 -0.46 -5.60
C THR A 72 -1.90 -1.60 -4.58
N GLY A 73 -0.74 -1.82 -4.01
CA GLY A 73 -0.51 -2.61 -2.80
C GLY A 73 -0.19 -1.67 -1.64
N ASN A 74 0.43 -2.20 -0.60
CA ASN A 74 0.87 -1.39 0.53
C ASN A 74 2.22 -1.85 1.07
N LEU A 75 2.88 -0.92 1.78
CA LEU A 75 4.01 -1.17 2.65
C LEU A 75 3.49 -0.95 4.07
N GLY A 76 3.93 -1.76 5.00
CA GLY A 76 3.51 -1.66 6.40
C GLY A 76 4.70 -1.69 7.34
N SER A 77 4.62 -0.92 8.42
CA SER A 77 5.51 -1.06 9.55
C SER A 77 4.71 -1.05 10.85
N VAL A 78 5.10 -1.89 11.80
CA VAL A 78 4.51 -1.96 13.13
C VAL A 78 5.62 -1.74 14.15
N ALA A 79 5.38 -0.84 15.10
CA ALA A 79 6.30 -0.59 16.19
C ALA A 79 6.40 -1.78 17.15
N PRO A 80 7.52 -1.95 17.89
CA PRO A 80 7.73 -3.09 18.78
C PRO A 80 6.72 -3.21 19.94
N ASP A 81 6.09 -2.10 20.30
CA ASP A 81 5.09 -2.01 21.38
C ASP A 81 3.65 -2.21 20.88
N ASP A 82 3.47 -2.45 19.57
CA ASP A 82 2.17 -2.58 18.88
C ASP A 82 1.24 -1.36 19.00
N ILE A 83 1.72 -0.24 19.59
CA ILE A 83 0.91 0.98 19.76
C ILE A 83 0.74 1.72 18.44
N CYS A 84 1.79 1.77 17.63
CA CYS A 84 1.78 2.53 16.38
C CYS A 84 2.10 1.63 15.19
N SER A 85 1.24 1.70 14.17
CA SER A 85 1.50 1.07 12.87
C SER A 85 1.36 2.10 11.76
N LEU A 86 2.26 2.04 10.78
CA LEU A 86 2.25 2.91 9.60
C LEU A 86 1.96 2.09 8.36
N ILE A 87 0.97 2.48 7.59
CA ILE A 87 0.62 1.90 6.30
C ILE A 87 0.86 2.94 5.21
N ILE A 88 1.54 2.53 4.13
CA ILE A 88 1.92 3.40 3.04
C ILE A 88 1.39 2.80 1.75
N TRP A 89 0.67 3.58 0.96
CA TRP A 89 0.16 3.19 -0.34
C TRP A 89 0.91 3.96 -1.45
N PRO A 90 1.84 3.29 -2.17
CA PRO A 90 2.48 3.89 -3.34
C PRO A 90 1.44 4.20 -4.42
N LYS A 91 1.31 5.47 -4.82
CA LYS A 91 0.37 5.87 -5.88
C LYS A 91 0.87 5.41 -7.26
N VAL A 92 -0.03 5.17 -8.20
CA VAL A 92 0.30 4.70 -9.56
C VAL A 92 1.25 5.66 -10.27
N PHE A 93 1.01 6.96 -10.18
CA PHE A 93 1.79 8.01 -10.86
C PHE A 93 2.82 8.72 -9.97
N GLY A 94 3.30 8.02 -8.94
CA GLY A 94 4.29 8.56 -8.02
C GLY A 94 3.71 9.19 -6.75
N GLY A 95 4.58 9.30 -5.72
CA GLY A 95 4.22 9.72 -4.38
C GLY A 95 3.45 8.65 -3.59
N TYR A 96 3.06 9.00 -2.37
CA TYR A 96 2.50 8.08 -1.40
C TYR A 96 1.27 8.66 -0.72
N LYS A 97 0.44 7.78 -0.18
CA LYS A 97 -0.54 8.09 0.87
C LYS A 97 -0.07 7.37 2.14
N TYR A 98 -0.34 7.99 3.29
CA TYR A 98 0.06 7.45 4.58
C TYR A 98 -1.15 7.31 5.48
N GLY A 99 -1.23 6.20 6.22
CA GLY A 99 -2.22 5.98 7.26
C GLY A 99 -1.53 5.46 8.51
N LEU A 100 -1.89 6.01 9.64
CA LEU A 100 -1.48 5.54 10.95
C LEU A 100 -2.61 4.75 11.58
N ARG A 101 -2.27 3.63 12.19
CA ARG A 101 -3.12 2.97 13.16
C ARG A 101 -2.48 3.12 14.52
N ILE A 102 -3.20 3.75 15.45
CA ILE A 102 -2.76 3.94 16.82
C ILE A 102 -3.71 3.18 17.73
N GLN A 103 -3.15 2.31 18.57
CA GLN A 103 -3.89 1.57 19.58
C GLN A 103 -3.56 2.11 20.96
N ASP A 104 -4.58 2.42 21.76
CA ASP A 104 -4.45 2.73 23.16
C ASP A 104 -5.53 2.00 23.98
N ASN A 105 -5.56 2.25 25.29
CA ASN A 105 -6.50 1.60 26.20
C ASN A 105 -7.98 1.91 25.89
N SER A 106 -8.27 2.94 25.09
CA SER A 106 -9.61 3.35 24.69
C SER A 106 -10.05 2.82 23.33
N GLY A 107 -9.13 2.24 22.55
CA GLY A 107 -9.43 1.63 21.25
C GLY A 107 -8.37 1.84 20.19
N GLY A 108 -8.72 1.49 18.95
CA GLY A 108 -7.89 1.69 17.77
C GLY A 108 -8.39 2.87 16.92
N TYR A 109 -7.46 3.67 16.44
CA TYR A 109 -7.71 4.84 15.60
C TYR A 109 -6.98 4.71 14.28
N ASP A 110 -7.70 4.76 13.16
CA ASP A 110 -7.13 4.80 11.82
C ASP A 110 -7.15 6.26 11.33
N ILE A 111 -5.98 6.84 11.10
CA ILE A 111 -5.79 8.25 10.82
C ILE A 111 -5.01 8.43 9.52
N MET A 112 -5.56 9.19 8.58
CA MET A 112 -4.81 9.62 7.39
C MET A 112 -3.86 10.76 7.76
N VAL A 113 -2.60 10.65 7.30
CA VAL A 113 -1.55 11.64 7.60
C VAL A 113 -0.76 12.03 6.35
N ASP A 114 -0.05 13.16 6.44
CA ASP A 114 0.92 13.55 5.43
C ASP A 114 2.28 12.84 5.62
N SER A 115 3.25 13.15 4.77
CA SER A 115 4.61 12.59 4.82
C SER A 115 5.41 12.98 6.09
N ASN A 116 4.90 13.90 6.89
CA ASN A 116 5.49 14.36 8.15
C ASN A 116 4.74 13.83 9.39
N GLY A 117 3.67 13.02 9.15
CA GLY A 117 2.83 12.47 10.22
C GLY A 117 1.78 13.44 10.75
N ASN A 118 1.52 14.56 10.06
CA ASN A 118 0.44 15.46 10.46
C ASN A 118 -0.91 14.91 9.98
N PRO A 119 -1.99 15.04 10.77
CA PRO A 119 -3.28 14.51 10.40
C PRO A 119 -3.87 15.27 9.20
N ILE A 120 -4.46 14.51 8.26
CA ILE A 120 -5.21 15.04 7.13
C ILE A 120 -6.69 14.93 7.44
N ARG A 121 -7.40 16.06 7.38
CA ARG A 121 -8.84 16.07 7.55
C ARG A 121 -9.54 15.42 6.35
N LEU A 122 -10.46 14.52 6.62
CA LEU A 122 -11.34 13.93 5.61
C LEU A 122 -12.60 14.78 5.44
N ASP A 123 -13.15 14.82 4.22
CA ASP A 123 -14.36 15.61 3.91
C ASP A 123 -15.58 15.19 4.74
N SER A 124 -15.64 13.93 5.15
CA SER A 124 -16.72 13.38 5.99
C SER A 124 -16.54 13.61 7.49
N GLN A 125 -15.42 14.21 7.93
CA GLN A 125 -15.05 14.32 9.33
C GLN A 125 -15.54 15.64 9.94
N SER A 126 -16.25 15.57 11.05
CA SER A 126 -16.68 16.75 11.81
C SER A 126 -15.48 17.49 12.43
N ASN A 127 -15.70 18.72 12.91
CA ASN A 127 -14.64 19.49 13.60
C ASN A 127 -14.18 18.77 14.87
N GLU A 128 -15.12 18.27 15.68
CA GLU A 128 -14.85 17.58 16.94
C GLU A 128 -14.03 16.29 16.71
N GLU A 129 -14.40 15.50 15.70
CA GLU A 129 -13.64 14.28 15.31
C GLU A 129 -12.23 14.62 14.85
N PHE A 130 -12.06 15.71 14.09
CA PHE A 130 -10.75 16.15 13.66
C PHE A 130 -9.88 16.65 14.82
N GLU A 131 -10.44 17.45 15.74
CA GLU A 131 -9.73 17.89 16.95
C GLU A 131 -9.27 16.71 17.80
N LYS A 132 -10.13 15.70 18.01
CA LYS A 132 -9.75 14.45 18.66
C LYS A 132 -8.61 13.73 17.92
N THR A 133 -8.63 13.72 16.59
CA THR A 133 -7.55 13.15 15.77
C THR A 133 -6.24 13.88 16.01
N VAL A 134 -6.26 15.22 16.07
CA VAL A 134 -5.08 16.03 16.37
C VAL A 134 -4.52 15.72 17.75
N GLU A 135 -5.37 15.60 18.77
CA GLU A 135 -4.96 15.24 20.14
C GLU A 135 -4.27 13.87 20.19
N ILE A 136 -4.83 12.87 19.51
CA ILE A 136 -4.24 11.53 19.44
C ILE A 136 -2.86 11.57 18.78
N ILE A 137 -2.70 12.32 17.69
CA ILE A 137 -1.42 12.50 17.01
C ILE A 137 -0.41 13.19 17.93
N GLN A 138 -0.80 14.26 18.63
CA GLN A 138 0.09 14.97 19.54
C GLN A 138 0.55 14.09 20.70
N LYS A 139 -0.36 13.34 21.31
CA LYS A 139 -0.05 12.38 22.40
C LYS A 139 0.97 11.34 21.97
N ASN A 140 0.93 10.89 20.72
CA ASN A 140 1.78 9.82 20.20
C ASN A 140 2.92 10.32 19.28
N LYS A 141 3.19 11.62 19.26
CA LYS A 141 4.11 12.28 18.33
C LYS A 141 5.49 11.62 18.27
N VAL A 142 6.06 11.23 19.41
CA VAL A 142 7.38 10.61 19.48
C VAL A 142 7.41 9.22 18.80
N SER A 143 6.39 8.40 19.06
CA SER A 143 6.26 7.07 18.45
C SER A 143 6.01 7.17 16.94
N ILE A 144 5.20 8.13 16.53
CA ILE A 144 4.92 8.44 15.12
C ILE A 144 6.21 8.86 14.40
N GLN A 145 6.97 9.80 14.97
CA GLN A 145 8.23 10.23 14.37
C GLN A 145 9.21 9.06 14.22
N LYS A 146 9.35 8.25 15.26
CA LYS A 146 10.24 7.08 15.22
C LYS A 146 9.86 6.08 14.12
N ILE A 147 8.56 5.75 13.97
CA ILE A 147 8.14 4.80 12.94
C ILE A 147 8.36 5.38 11.53
N PHE A 148 8.12 6.69 11.31
CA PHE A 148 8.45 7.35 10.05
C PHE A 148 9.95 7.31 9.74
N ASP A 149 10.81 7.58 10.72
CA ASP A 149 12.27 7.54 10.56
C ASP A 149 12.73 6.11 10.22
N LYS A 150 12.19 5.10 10.88
CA LYS A 150 12.48 3.68 10.59
C LYS A 150 12.03 3.29 9.18
N VAL A 151 10.86 3.68 8.76
CA VAL A 151 10.35 3.41 7.42
C VAL A 151 11.19 4.12 6.34
N LYS A 152 11.58 5.38 6.56
CA LYS A 152 12.48 6.12 5.65
C LYS A 152 13.87 5.50 5.57
N SER A 153 14.35 4.88 6.64
CA SER A 153 15.63 4.15 6.62
C SER A 153 15.54 2.79 5.94
N GLN A 154 14.34 2.16 5.95
CA GLN A 154 14.10 0.87 5.32
C GLN A 154 13.86 1.00 3.82
N TRP A 155 13.11 2.03 3.41
CA TRP A 155 12.72 2.28 2.02
C TRP A 155 13.00 3.73 1.64
N ASP A 156 13.56 3.92 0.44
CA ASP A 156 13.63 5.24 -0.18
C ASP A 156 12.22 5.66 -0.62
N LEU A 157 11.65 6.60 0.12
CA LEU A 157 10.30 7.14 -0.12
C LEU A 157 10.34 8.55 -0.72
N SER A 158 11.43 8.91 -1.41
CA SER A 158 11.58 10.20 -2.11
C SER A 158 10.70 10.35 -3.36
#